data_a4fc3ad21cd1630da15c359dc2540eba
#
_entry.id   a4fc3ad21cd1630da15c359dc2540eba
#
_cell.length_a   1.000
_cell.length_b   1.000
_cell.length_c   1.000
_cell.angle_alpha   90.00
_cell.angle_beta   90.00
_cell.angle_gamma   90.00
#
_symmetry.space_group_name_H-M   'P 1'
#
loop_
_entity.id
_entity.type
_entity.pdbx_description
1 polymer ?
#
loop_
_entity_poly.entity_id
_entity_poly.type
_entity_poly.pdbx_seq_one_letter_code
_entity_poly.pdbx_strand_id
1 'polypeptide(L)'
;MDIPDGVMMDMSQIGSLPRSKTVIVCTGSQGEPMSALHRMAFSEHKQVTIDAGDRIIISASAIPGNEITISRVIDELFQKGAEVIYDRNTPLHVSGHACQEELKMMLALTKPHYFIPVHGEYRMLCKHAEIGKL
;
A
#
# COMPACT_ATOMS: atom_id res chain seq x y z
N MET A 1 -2.61 -4.91 -14.74
CA MET A 1 -1.31 -4.27 -15.09
C MET A 1 -0.63 -5.23 -16.06
N ASP A 2 -0.40 -4.79 -17.29
CA ASP A 2 0.31 -5.62 -18.25
C ASP A 2 1.82 -5.45 -18.02
N ILE A 3 2.43 -6.49 -17.46
CA ILE A 3 3.87 -6.53 -17.22
C ILE A 3 4.49 -7.30 -18.39
N PRO A 4 5.48 -6.74 -19.09
CA PRO A 4 6.12 -7.43 -20.19
C PRO A 4 6.75 -8.76 -19.77
N ASP A 5 6.75 -9.73 -20.67
CA ASP A 5 7.38 -11.02 -20.45
C ASP A 5 8.86 -10.87 -20.09
N GLY A 6 9.34 -11.67 -19.15
CA GLY A 6 10.73 -11.68 -18.72
C GLY A 6 11.12 -10.58 -17.70
N VAL A 7 10.19 -9.70 -17.32
CA VAL A 7 10.42 -8.67 -16.27
C VAL A 7 10.17 -9.24 -14.88
N MET A 8 9.16 -10.11 -14.74
CA MET A 8 8.87 -10.78 -13.48
C MET A 8 9.80 -11.98 -13.27
N MET A 9 10.27 -12.13 -12.06
CA MET A 9 11.12 -13.25 -11.68
C MET A 9 10.68 -13.89 -10.38
N ASP A 10 11.02 -15.16 -10.19
CA ASP A 10 10.78 -15.85 -8.93
C ASP A 10 11.74 -15.36 -7.83
N MET A 11 11.23 -15.32 -6.60
CA MET A 11 12.01 -14.88 -5.44
C MET A 11 13.28 -15.72 -5.21
N SER A 12 13.30 -16.98 -5.61
CA SER A 12 14.48 -17.85 -5.50
C SER A 12 15.68 -17.39 -6.35
N GLN A 13 15.41 -16.56 -7.35
CA GLN A 13 16.43 -16.04 -8.28
C GLN A 13 16.99 -14.67 -7.83
N ILE A 14 16.47 -14.09 -6.75
CA ILE A 14 16.81 -12.72 -6.33
C ILE A 14 18.32 -12.51 -6.10
N GLY A 15 19.01 -13.54 -5.60
CA GLY A 15 20.47 -13.50 -5.38
C GLY A 15 21.32 -13.55 -6.65
N SER A 16 20.73 -13.83 -7.82
CA SER A 16 21.44 -13.91 -9.09
C SER A 16 21.52 -12.56 -9.83
N LEU A 17 20.75 -11.56 -9.39
CA LEU A 17 20.69 -10.24 -10.03
C LEU A 17 21.44 -9.17 -9.23
N PRO A 18 22.01 -8.17 -9.92
CA PRO A 18 22.52 -6.98 -9.25
C PRO A 18 21.39 -6.25 -8.50
N ARG A 19 21.63 -5.87 -7.24
CA ARG A 19 20.66 -5.13 -6.41
C ARG A 19 20.14 -3.87 -7.12
N SER A 20 21.02 -3.14 -7.81
CA SER A 20 20.68 -1.92 -8.55
C SER A 20 19.70 -2.12 -9.72
N LYS A 21 19.46 -3.36 -10.12
CA LYS A 21 18.51 -3.74 -11.19
C LYS A 21 17.30 -4.50 -10.68
N THR A 22 17.18 -4.65 -9.36
CA THR A 22 16.13 -5.46 -8.74
C THR A 22 15.12 -4.55 -8.05
N VAL A 23 13.85 -4.74 -8.34
CA VAL A 23 12.72 -4.09 -7.66
C VAL A 23 11.87 -5.16 -7.01
N ILE A 24 11.56 -4.99 -5.74
CA ILE A 24 10.69 -5.89 -4.97
C ILE A 24 9.38 -5.16 -4.67
N VAL A 25 8.27 -5.72 -5.12
CA VAL A 25 6.93 -5.26 -4.73
C VAL A 25 6.40 -6.22 -3.67
N CYS A 26 6.09 -5.69 -2.50
CA CYS A 26 5.72 -6.52 -1.35
C CYS A 26 4.62 -5.88 -0.49
N THR A 27 4.09 -6.68 0.44
CA THR A 27 3.14 -6.25 1.47
C THR A 27 3.86 -5.61 2.65
N GLY A 28 3.11 -4.87 3.51
CA GLY A 28 3.64 -4.34 4.77
C GLY A 28 3.54 -2.83 4.94
N SER A 29 2.77 -2.16 4.08
CA SER A 29 2.59 -0.71 4.13
C SER A 29 1.86 -0.21 5.39
N GLN A 30 1.22 -1.10 6.15
CA GLN A 30 0.55 -0.80 7.43
C GLN A 30 1.36 -1.28 8.64
N GLY A 31 2.58 -1.76 8.45
CA GLY A 31 3.47 -2.22 9.51
C GLY A 31 3.07 -3.59 10.11
N GLU A 32 2.29 -4.39 9.39
CA GLU A 32 1.80 -5.68 9.86
C GLU A 32 2.96 -6.64 10.16
N PRO A 33 3.01 -7.26 11.36
CA PRO A 33 4.17 -8.06 11.81
C PRO A 33 4.53 -9.24 10.91
N MET A 34 3.55 -9.82 10.20
CA MET A 34 3.78 -10.96 9.31
C MET A 34 4.06 -10.56 7.85
N SER A 35 4.03 -9.27 7.55
CA SER A 35 4.26 -8.75 6.20
C SER A 35 5.72 -8.89 5.75
N ALA A 36 5.94 -8.89 4.45
CA ALA A 36 7.29 -9.01 3.91
C ALA A 36 8.16 -7.82 4.30
N LEU A 37 7.66 -6.59 4.23
CA LEU A 37 8.41 -5.39 4.61
C LEU A 37 8.80 -5.42 6.08
N HIS A 38 7.87 -5.75 6.99
CA HIS A 38 8.18 -5.87 8.42
C HIS A 38 9.31 -6.87 8.65
N ARG A 39 9.18 -8.08 8.09
CA ARG A 39 10.20 -9.12 8.24
C ARG A 39 11.57 -8.72 7.66
N MET A 40 11.60 -7.95 6.57
CA MET A 40 12.86 -7.40 6.04
C MET A 40 13.43 -6.32 6.96
N ALA A 41 12.61 -5.41 7.49
CA ALA A 41 13.03 -4.38 8.41
C ALA A 41 13.65 -4.96 9.69
N PHE A 42 13.05 -6.01 10.26
CA PHE A 42 13.52 -6.68 11.48
C PHE A 42 14.50 -7.84 11.24
N SER A 43 15.03 -8.00 10.01
CA SER A 43 15.98 -9.06 9.64
C SER A 43 15.44 -10.49 9.80
N GLU A 44 14.12 -10.65 9.70
CA GLU A 44 13.43 -11.95 9.82
C GLU A 44 13.10 -12.58 8.45
N HIS A 45 13.34 -11.85 7.35
CA HIS A 45 13.06 -12.35 6.02
C HIS A 45 14.21 -13.28 5.54
N LYS A 46 13.84 -14.49 5.07
CA LYS A 46 14.82 -15.56 4.78
C LYS A 46 15.70 -15.29 3.55
N GLN A 47 15.21 -14.54 2.59
CA GLN A 47 15.85 -14.40 1.27
C GLN A 47 16.28 -12.98 0.95
N VAL A 48 15.76 -11.99 1.66
CA VAL A 48 16.02 -10.57 1.40
C VAL A 48 16.52 -9.91 2.67
N THR A 49 17.63 -9.21 2.55
CA THR A 49 18.18 -8.29 3.57
C THR A 49 18.09 -6.86 3.04
N ILE A 50 17.82 -5.93 3.92
CA ILE A 50 17.92 -4.50 3.62
C ILE A 50 19.33 -4.03 4.00
N ASP A 51 20.00 -3.39 3.05
CA ASP A 51 21.35 -2.86 3.23
C ASP A 51 21.37 -1.34 3.05
N ALA A 52 22.44 -0.73 3.50
CA ALA A 52 22.67 0.71 3.33
C ALA A 52 22.64 1.10 1.85
N GLY A 53 21.85 2.14 1.52
CA GLY A 53 21.66 2.62 0.15
C GLY A 53 20.51 1.95 -0.61
N ASP A 54 19.84 0.96 -0.04
CA ASP A 54 18.58 0.47 -0.62
C ASP A 54 17.51 1.56 -0.51
N ARG A 55 16.68 1.69 -1.55
CA ARG A 55 15.56 2.65 -1.57
C ARG A 55 14.25 1.94 -1.34
N ILE A 56 13.52 2.35 -0.30
CA ILE A 56 12.20 1.80 0.04
C ILE A 56 11.15 2.88 -0.16
N ILE A 57 10.11 2.55 -0.93
CA ILE A 57 8.97 3.43 -1.21
C ILE A 57 7.73 2.84 -0.56
N ILE A 58 7.16 3.53 0.42
CA ILE A 58 5.89 3.14 1.06
C ILE A 58 4.78 3.94 0.36
N SER A 59 4.16 3.31 -0.64
CA SER A 59 3.11 3.91 -1.47
C SER A 59 1.72 3.66 -0.89
N ALA A 60 1.53 3.92 0.41
CA ALA A 60 0.24 3.79 1.06
C ALA A 60 0.06 4.85 2.15
N SER A 61 -1.16 5.30 2.33
CA SER A 61 -1.51 6.13 3.49
C SER A 61 -1.73 5.26 4.71
N ALA A 62 -1.26 5.71 5.87
CA ALA A 62 -1.51 5.04 7.13
C ALA A 62 -3.03 4.97 7.41
N ILE A 63 -3.51 3.79 7.76
CA ILE A 63 -4.85 3.63 8.32
C ILE A 63 -4.80 4.17 9.76
N PRO A 64 -5.79 4.99 10.19
CA PRO A 64 -5.83 5.49 11.55
C PRO A 64 -5.68 4.36 12.58
N GLY A 65 -4.72 4.52 13.48
CA GLY A 65 -4.36 3.53 14.49
C GLY A 65 -3.11 2.70 14.19
N ASN A 66 -2.63 2.70 12.95
CA ASN A 66 -1.41 1.96 12.56
C ASN A 66 -0.14 2.82 12.58
N GLU A 67 -0.25 4.10 12.90
CA GLU A 67 0.85 5.08 12.80
C GLU A 67 2.09 4.66 13.60
N ILE A 68 1.89 4.14 14.82
CA ILE A 68 2.99 3.70 15.69
C ILE A 68 3.71 2.49 15.08
N THR A 69 2.95 1.54 14.54
CA THR A 69 3.53 0.32 13.96
C THR A 69 4.31 0.64 12.69
N ILE A 70 3.75 1.50 11.83
CA ILE A 70 4.42 1.97 10.61
C ILE A 70 5.69 2.75 10.98
N SER A 71 5.63 3.65 11.97
CA SER A 71 6.79 4.44 12.43
C SER A 71 7.93 3.53 12.87
N ARG A 72 7.64 2.46 13.61
CA ARG A 72 8.67 1.49 14.03
C ARG A 72 9.36 0.81 12.85
N VAL A 73 8.58 0.39 11.84
CA VAL A 73 9.15 -0.22 10.63
C VAL A 73 10.05 0.78 9.90
N ILE A 74 9.61 2.03 9.78
CA ILE A 74 10.39 3.11 9.15
C ILE A 74 11.70 3.33 9.92
N ASP A 75 11.65 3.42 11.25
CA ASP A 75 12.84 3.62 12.09
C ASP A 75 13.84 2.48 11.91
N GLU A 76 13.40 1.23 11.86
CA GLU A 76 14.28 0.07 11.61
C GLU A 76 14.94 0.14 10.22
N LEU A 77 14.21 0.58 9.20
CA LEU A 77 14.77 0.75 7.86
C LEU A 77 15.83 1.87 7.83
N PHE A 78 15.60 2.98 8.52
CA PHE A 78 16.59 4.05 8.67
C PHE A 78 17.84 3.58 9.42
N GLN A 79 17.69 2.78 10.49
CA GLN A 79 18.81 2.21 11.23
C GLN A 79 19.69 1.31 10.37
N LYS A 80 19.12 0.66 9.34
CA LYS A 80 19.84 -0.12 8.34
C LYS A 80 20.53 0.73 7.26
N GLY A 81 20.35 2.06 7.29
CA GLY A 81 20.91 2.97 6.29
C GLY A 81 20.16 3.01 4.96
N ALA A 82 18.91 2.53 4.95
CA ALA A 82 18.05 2.61 3.77
C ALA A 82 17.53 4.04 3.56
N GLU A 83 17.31 4.41 2.29
CA GLU A 83 16.58 5.62 1.91
C GLU A 83 15.09 5.31 1.89
N VAL A 84 14.31 5.87 2.83
CA VAL A 84 12.87 5.59 2.94
C VAL A 84 12.05 6.79 2.49
N ILE A 85 11.18 6.57 1.50
CA ILE A 85 10.25 7.56 0.96
C ILE A 85 8.83 7.15 1.40
N TYR A 86 8.23 7.91 2.32
CA TYR A 86 6.95 7.58 2.97
C TYR A 86 6.04 8.77 3.23
N ASP A 87 6.44 9.97 2.83
CA ASP A 87 5.78 11.22 3.24
C ASP A 87 4.45 11.44 2.50
N ARG A 88 3.46 12.00 3.23
CA ARG A 88 2.17 12.48 2.69
C ARG A 88 2.34 13.61 1.67
N ASN A 89 3.43 14.34 1.71
CA ASN A 89 3.74 15.44 0.78
C ASN A 89 4.28 14.93 -0.57
N THR A 90 4.61 13.66 -0.67
CA THR A 90 5.02 13.03 -1.92
C THR A 90 3.79 12.34 -2.51
N PRO A 91 3.34 12.64 -3.74
CA PRO A 91 2.13 12.05 -4.32
C PRO A 91 2.38 10.59 -4.75
N LEU A 92 2.72 9.74 -3.79
CA LEU A 92 3.02 8.32 -4.00
C LEU A 92 1.78 7.43 -3.95
N HIS A 93 0.76 7.87 -3.19
CA HIS A 93 -0.46 7.11 -2.99
C HIS A 93 -1.61 7.68 -3.81
N VAL A 94 -2.26 6.81 -4.57
CA VAL A 94 -3.54 7.11 -5.24
C VAL A 94 -4.61 6.27 -4.58
N SER A 95 -5.66 6.93 -4.06
CA SER A 95 -6.79 6.22 -3.46
C SER A 95 -7.50 5.35 -4.49
N GLY A 96 -7.81 4.11 -4.14
CA GLY A 96 -8.68 3.25 -4.92
C GLY A 96 -10.17 3.48 -4.66
N HIS A 97 -10.51 4.33 -3.68
CA HIS A 97 -11.91 4.68 -3.38
C HIS A 97 -12.39 5.79 -4.31
N ALA A 98 -13.59 5.62 -4.83
CA ALA A 98 -14.25 6.60 -5.69
C ALA A 98 -14.56 7.88 -4.92
N CYS A 99 -14.44 9.04 -5.59
CA CYS A 99 -14.90 10.30 -5.05
C CYS A 99 -16.44 10.44 -5.20
N GLN A 100 -17.02 11.47 -4.57
CA GLN A 100 -18.48 11.63 -4.51
C GLN A 100 -19.13 11.68 -5.90
N GLU A 101 -18.52 12.35 -6.86
CA GLU A 101 -19.08 12.48 -8.21
C GLU A 101 -19.00 11.16 -9.00
N GLU A 102 -17.97 10.37 -8.77
CA GLU A 102 -17.86 9.03 -9.36
C GLU A 102 -18.91 8.08 -8.79
N LEU A 103 -19.22 8.18 -7.47
CA LEU A 103 -20.30 7.42 -6.84
C LEU A 103 -21.66 7.79 -7.42
N LYS A 104 -21.93 9.09 -7.61
CA LYS A 104 -23.16 9.57 -8.28
C LYS A 104 -23.26 9.06 -9.71
N MET A 105 -22.16 9.11 -10.45
CA MET A 105 -22.12 8.59 -11.82
C MET A 105 -22.45 7.12 -11.86
N MET A 106 -21.87 6.30 -10.97
CA MET A 106 -22.15 4.86 -10.91
C MET A 106 -23.61 4.59 -10.62
N LEU A 107 -24.23 5.29 -9.67
CA LEU A 107 -25.65 5.17 -9.35
C LEU A 107 -26.55 5.60 -10.53
N ALA A 108 -26.21 6.68 -11.22
CA ALA A 108 -26.95 7.15 -12.38
C ALA A 108 -26.89 6.16 -13.57
N LEU A 109 -25.76 5.48 -13.75
CA LEU A 109 -25.60 4.48 -14.81
C LEU A 109 -26.31 3.15 -14.49
N THR A 110 -26.21 2.68 -13.25
CA THR A 110 -26.75 1.38 -12.85
C THR A 110 -28.22 1.42 -12.46
N LYS A 111 -28.72 2.59 -12.01
CA LYS A 111 -30.12 2.80 -11.56
C LYS A 111 -30.64 1.67 -10.66
N PRO A 112 -29.97 1.35 -9.55
CA PRO A 112 -30.33 0.22 -8.71
C PRO A 112 -31.68 0.46 -8.02
N HIS A 113 -32.51 -0.59 -7.89
CA HIS A 113 -33.74 -0.52 -7.09
C HIS A 113 -33.46 -0.42 -5.59
N TYR A 114 -32.36 -1.03 -5.14
CA TYR A 114 -31.89 -1.00 -3.77
C TYR A 114 -30.42 -0.62 -3.75
N PHE A 115 -30.07 0.25 -2.82
CA PHE A 115 -28.69 0.68 -2.62
C PHE A 115 -28.32 0.54 -1.14
N ILE A 116 -27.31 -0.26 -0.85
CA ILE A 116 -26.83 -0.53 0.51
C ILE A 116 -25.35 -0.19 0.55
N PRO A 117 -24.95 0.94 1.18
CA PRO A 117 -23.56 1.26 1.38
C PRO A 117 -22.89 0.25 2.31
N VAL A 118 -21.66 -0.14 1.96
CA VAL A 118 -20.81 -1.00 2.78
C VAL A 118 -19.42 -0.40 2.88
N HIS A 119 -18.66 -0.83 3.87
CA HIS A 119 -17.28 -0.40 4.11
C HIS A 119 -17.17 1.07 4.56
N GLY A 120 -16.69 1.26 5.77
CA GLY A 120 -16.48 2.56 6.38
C GLY A 120 -17.18 2.70 7.74
N GLU A 121 -16.99 3.84 8.37
CA GLU A 121 -17.67 4.17 9.62
C GLU A 121 -19.14 4.54 9.36
N TYR A 122 -19.99 4.42 10.39
CA TYR A 122 -21.43 4.68 10.28
C TYR A 122 -21.77 6.02 9.64
N ARG A 123 -21.06 7.10 10.01
CA ARG A 123 -21.24 8.43 9.40
C ARG A 123 -20.99 8.43 7.88
N MET A 124 -19.99 7.66 7.42
CA MET A 124 -19.66 7.52 5.99
C MET A 124 -20.75 6.77 5.26
N LEU A 125 -21.26 5.69 5.85
CA LEU A 125 -22.37 4.92 5.29
C LEU A 125 -23.63 5.77 5.17
N CYS A 126 -23.96 6.61 6.18
CA CYS A 126 -25.07 7.54 6.13
C CYS A 126 -24.92 8.54 4.97
N LYS A 127 -23.73 9.15 4.83
CA LYS A 127 -23.46 10.09 3.73
C LYS A 127 -23.56 9.44 2.36
N HIS A 128 -23.06 8.23 2.24
CA HIS A 128 -23.14 7.47 0.99
C HIS A 128 -24.62 7.10 0.66
N ALA A 129 -25.42 6.73 1.67
CA ALA A 129 -26.84 6.48 1.50
C ALA A 129 -27.63 7.75 1.07
N GLU A 130 -27.23 8.94 1.55
CA GLU A 130 -27.81 10.22 1.10
C GLU A 130 -27.58 10.45 -0.40
N ILE A 131 -26.38 10.09 -0.92
CA ILE A 131 -26.10 10.19 -2.37
C ILE A 131 -27.04 9.28 -3.18
N GLY A 132 -27.38 8.09 -2.64
CA GLY A 132 -28.29 7.17 -3.30
C GLY A 132 -29.76 7.63 -3.39
N LYS A 133 -30.12 8.73 -2.72
CA LYS A 133 -31.47 9.32 -2.75
C LYS A 133 -31.63 10.42 -3.80
N LEU A 134 -30.55 10.85 -4.43
CA LEU A 134 -30.54 11.87 -5.48
C LEU A 134 -30.93 11.25 -6.82
#